data_b620c81456bc2f191ad0d14907816746
#
_entry.id   b620c81456bc2f191ad0d14907816746
#
_cell.length_a   1.000
_cell.length_b   1.000
_cell.length_c   1.000
_cell.angle_alpha   90.00
_cell.angle_beta   90.00
_cell.angle_gamma   90.00
#
_symmetry.space_group_name_H-M   'P 1'
#
loop_
_entity.id
_entity.type
_entity.pdbx_description
1 polymer ?
#
loop_
_entity_poly.entity_id
_entity_poly.type
_entity_poly.pdbx_seq_one_letter_code
_entity_poly.pdbx_strand_id
1 'polypeptide(L)'
;QLMDQMLESNATLLYAKKNTAIADLDYRQKASQSYPYLRMNAGYGYTLNKYNKGTNYHRGTLGLDFGLTLGINLFDGNRQRIQRRNARINAENVMLDQTEVEQGLKADLYTLWQAYENNLQIIKLEQENLTVAKDNHEIAMERYMLGDLSGIEMREAQKSLLDAEERLLTARYNTKLCEISLLQISGNISAYLQ
;
A
#
# COMPACT_ATOMS: atom_id res chain seq x y z
N GLN A 1 -16.62 6.99 -8.27
CA GLN A 1 -15.61 6.46 -9.22
C GLN A 1 -14.21 6.32 -8.58
N LEU A 2 -13.55 7.41 -8.09
CA LEU A 2 -12.22 7.31 -7.42
C LEU A 2 -12.27 6.49 -6.14
N MET A 3 -13.32 6.61 -5.34
CA MET A 3 -13.52 5.82 -4.13
C MET A 3 -13.61 4.32 -4.44
N ASP A 4 -14.38 3.94 -5.45
CA ASP A 4 -14.55 2.55 -5.84
C ASP A 4 -13.24 1.96 -6.37
N GLN A 5 -12.51 2.72 -7.19
CA GLN A 5 -11.19 2.35 -7.68
C GLN A 5 -10.19 2.15 -6.53
N MET A 6 -10.16 3.05 -5.54
CA MET A 6 -9.32 2.92 -4.36
C MET A 6 -9.64 1.62 -3.59
N LEU A 7 -10.93 1.31 -3.38
CA LEU A 7 -11.35 0.10 -2.66
C LEU A 7 -10.99 -1.21 -3.38
N GLU A 8 -10.86 -1.16 -4.71
CA GLU A 8 -10.52 -2.31 -5.55
C GLU A 8 -9.02 -2.44 -5.83
N SER A 9 -8.32 -1.31 -6.04
CA SER A 9 -6.97 -1.32 -6.60
C SER A 9 -5.87 -0.83 -5.64
N ASN A 10 -6.23 -0.23 -4.49
CA ASN A 10 -5.22 0.26 -3.56
C ASN A 10 -4.43 -0.90 -2.94
N ALA A 11 -3.10 -0.90 -3.14
CA ALA A 11 -2.21 -1.96 -2.70
C ALA A 11 -2.22 -2.18 -1.18
N THR A 12 -2.30 -1.10 -0.39
CA THR A 12 -2.33 -1.17 1.07
C THR A 12 -3.61 -1.85 1.57
N LEU A 13 -4.75 -1.51 0.97
CA LEU A 13 -6.02 -2.14 1.31
C LEU A 13 -6.08 -3.61 0.86
N LEU A 14 -5.55 -3.92 -0.33
CA LEU A 14 -5.44 -5.31 -0.81
C LEU A 14 -4.55 -6.14 0.11
N TYR A 15 -3.44 -5.59 0.59
CA TYR A 15 -2.58 -6.23 1.58
C TYR A 15 -3.33 -6.50 2.89
N ALA A 16 -4.05 -5.51 3.44
CA ALA A 16 -4.85 -5.68 4.65
C ALA A 16 -5.93 -6.77 4.47
N LYS A 17 -6.65 -6.79 3.34
CA LYS A 17 -7.62 -7.85 3.00
C LYS A 17 -6.98 -9.25 2.95
N LYS A 18 -5.76 -9.36 2.40
CA LYS A 18 -5.04 -10.65 2.37
C LYS A 18 -4.57 -11.08 3.76
N ASN A 19 -4.15 -10.15 4.61
CA ASN A 19 -3.80 -10.46 6.00
C ASN A 19 -5.01 -10.97 6.79
N THR A 20 -6.18 -10.38 6.61
CA THR A 20 -7.42 -10.88 7.21
C THR A 20 -7.74 -12.30 6.76
N ALA A 21 -7.59 -12.60 5.47
CA ALA A 21 -7.78 -13.95 4.95
C ALA A 21 -6.75 -14.95 5.54
N ILE A 22 -5.50 -14.55 5.72
CA ILE A 22 -4.46 -15.38 6.35
C ILE A 22 -4.82 -15.65 7.82
N ALA A 23 -5.27 -14.64 8.57
CA ALA A 23 -5.65 -14.82 9.97
C ALA A 23 -6.89 -15.75 10.13
N ASP A 24 -7.87 -15.67 9.22
CA ASP A 24 -9.00 -16.60 9.18
C ASP A 24 -8.55 -18.03 8.87
N LEU A 25 -7.63 -18.22 7.93
CA LEU A 25 -7.04 -19.53 7.63
C LEU A 25 -6.26 -20.10 8.81
N ASP A 26 -5.51 -19.28 9.55
CA ASP A 26 -4.82 -19.72 10.77
C ASP A 26 -5.84 -20.17 11.84
N TYR A 27 -6.90 -19.40 12.04
CA TYR A 27 -7.99 -19.82 12.92
C TYR A 27 -8.57 -21.18 12.52
N ARG A 28 -8.87 -21.39 11.21
CA ARG A 28 -9.38 -22.67 10.70
C ARG A 28 -8.37 -23.80 10.89
N GLN A 29 -7.08 -23.54 10.67
CA GLN A 29 -6.01 -24.48 10.92
C GLN A 29 -5.93 -24.89 12.40
N LYS A 30 -6.03 -23.93 13.34
CA LYS A 30 -6.09 -24.25 14.77
C LYS A 30 -7.35 -25.01 15.16
N ALA A 31 -8.47 -24.67 14.54
CA ALA A 31 -9.74 -25.40 14.75
C ALA A 31 -9.66 -26.85 14.25
N SER A 32 -8.99 -27.10 13.12
CA SER A 32 -8.85 -28.45 12.54
C SER A 32 -7.99 -29.40 13.38
N GLN A 33 -7.12 -28.88 14.26
CA GLN A 33 -6.31 -29.69 15.17
C GLN A 33 -7.15 -30.51 16.18
N SER A 34 -8.43 -30.16 16.32
CA SER A 34 -9.38 -30.92 17.16
C SER A 34 -9.99 -32.13 16.45
N TYR A 35 -9.76 -32.31 15.14
CA TYR A 35 -10.26 -33.43 14.36
C TYR A 35 -9.26 -34.60 14.32
N PRO A 36 -9.71 -35.82 14.04
CA PRO A 36 -8.80 -36.94 13.78
C PRO A 36 -7.87 -36.64 12.61
N TYR A 37 -6.61 -37.03 12.74
CA TYR A 37 -5.66 -36.91 11.66
C TYR A 37 -5.28 -38.26 11.07
N LEU A 38 -5.06 -38.28 9.78
CA LEU A 38 -4.55 -39.43 9.04
C LEU A 38 -3.16 -39.07 8.53
N ARG A 39 -2.18 -39.87 8.92
CA ARG A 39 -0.79 -39.72 8.46
C ARG A 39 -0.42 -40.94 7.65
N MET A 40 0.11 -40.71 6.46
CA MET A 40 0.69 -41.73 5.60
C MET A 40 2.20 -41.51 5.58
N ASN A 41 2.97 -42.58 5.84
CA ASN A 41 4.41 -42.59 5.74
C ASN A 41 4.80 -43.59 4.64
N ALA A 42 5.71 -43.19 3.78
CA ALA A 42 6.34 -44.07 2.80
C ALA A 42 7.84 -43.85 2.87
N GLY A 43 8.61 -44.89 3.03
CA GLY A 43 10.05 -44.84 3.11
C GLY A 43 10.70 -45.87 2.19
N TYR A 44 11.86 -45.48 1.66
CA TYR A 44 12.76 -46.37 0.96
C TYR A 44 14.11 -46.29 1.63
N GLY A 45 14.63 -47.42 2.11
CA GLY A 45 15.89 -47.49 2.80
C GLY A 45 16.80 -48.55 2.21
N TYR A 46 18.10 -48.23 2.05
CA TYR A 46 19.15 -49.18 1.78
C TYR A 46 20.11 -49.18 2.95
N THR A 47 20.23 -50.32 3.64
CA THR A 47 21.13 -50.48 4.79
C THR A 47 22.24 -51.43 4.44
N LEU A 48 23.48 -50.98 4.56
CA LEU A 48 24.68 -51.80 4.35
C LEU A 48 25.33 -52.07 5.70
N ASN A 49 25.25 -53.33 6.16
CA ASN A 49 25.85 -53.76 7.40
C ASN A 49 27.17 -54.47 7.12
N LYS A 50 28.27 -53.98 7.71
CA LYS A 50 29.58 -54.58 7.65
C LYS A 50 29.89 -55.26 8.99
N TYR A 51 29.99 -56.59 8.96
CA TYR A 51 30.35 -57.38 10.15
C TYR A 51 31.82 -57.74 10.12
N ASN A 52 32.56 -57.40 11.17
CA ASN A 52 34.00 -57.58 11.28
C ASN A 52 34.38 -58.68 12.27
N LYS A 53 33.72 -59.86 12.21
CA LYS A 53 34.03 -61.01 13.02
C LYS A 53 34.44 -62.24 12.15
N GLY A 54 35.69 -62.41 11.91
CA GLY A 54 36.31 -63.63 11.37
C GLY A 54 36.23 -63.85 9.84
N THR A 55 35.15 -63.49 9.21
CA THR A 55 34.98 -63.44 7.75
C THR A 55 34.29 -62.13 7.41
N ASN A 56 34.87 -61.31 6.52
CA ASN A 56 34.29 -60.05 6.09
C ASN A 56 32.96 -60.32 5.35
N TYR A 57 31.86 -60.17 6.05
CA TYR A 57 30.52 -60.36 5.51
C TYR A 57 29.80 -59.02 5.37
N HIS A 58 29.39 -58.71 4.14
CA HIS A 58 28.60 -57.53 3.83
C HIS A 58 27.16 -57.95 3.58
N ARG A 59 26.21 -57.40 4.34
CA ARG A 59 24.78 -57.60 4.11
C ARG A 59 24.12 -56.30 3.71
N GLY A 60 23.73 -56.20 2.44
CA GLY A 60 22.83 -55.13 1.94
C GLY A 60 21.38 -55.55 2.15
N THR A 61 20.61 -54.69 2.80
CA THR A 61 19.15 -54.87 2.93
C THR A 61 18.48 -53.69 2.28
N LEU A 62 17.62 -53.99 1.31
CA LEU A 62 16.73 -53.01 0.67
C LEU A 62 15.40 -53.13 1.39
N GLY A 63 14.86 -52.00 1.92
CA GLY A 63 13.60 -51.93 2.63
C GLY A 63 12.65 -50.92 1.99
N LEU A 64 11.43 -51.32 1.79
CA LEU A 64 10.28 -50.43 1.50
C LEU A 64 9.39 -50.48 2.74
N ASP A 65 9.10 -49.35 3.33
CA ASP A 65 8.17 -49.22 4.43
C ASP A 65 6.99 -48.36 4.05
N PHE A 66 5.80 -48.86 4.42
CA PHE A 66 4.55 -48.10 4.31
C PHE A 66 3.84 -48.15 5.66
N GLY A 67 3.39 -46.96 6.09
CA GLY A 67 2.63 -46.84 7.32
C GLY A 67 1.43 -45.92 7.15
N LEU A 68 0.28 -46.34 7.72
CA LEU A 68 -0.90 -45.51 7.84
C LEU A 68 -1.25 -45.38 9.32
N THR A 69 -1.28 -44.15 9.82
CA THR A 69 -1.60 -43.88 11.22
C THR A 69 -2.82 -42.99 11.29
N LEU A 70 -3.88 -43.47 11.93
CA LEU A 70 -5.05 -42.69 12.32
C LEU A 70 -4.92 -42.32 13.79
N GLY A 71 -4.98 -41.02 14.12
CA GLY A 71 -4.87 -40.59 15.50
C GLY A 71 -5.88 -39.50 15.84
N ILE A 72 -6.28 -39.45 17.09
CA ILE A 72 -7.11 -38.40 17.67
C ILE A 72 -6.55 -38.02 19.03
N ASN A 73 -6.52 -36.72 19.29
CA ASN A 73 -6.10 -36.18 20.57
C ASN A 73 -7.31 -36.07 21.51
N LEU A 74 -7.38 -36.97 22.51
CA LEU A 74 -8.52 -37.02 23.43
C LEU A 74 -8.45 -35.97 24.53
N PHE A 75 -7.26 -35.63 25.00
CA PHE A 75 -7.05 -34.64 26.06
C PHE A 75 -5.66 -34.02 25.99
N ASP A 76 -5.60 -32.69 26.04
CA ASP A 76 -4.36 -31.91 25.96
C ASP A 76 -4.30 -30.78 27.01
N GLY A 77 -5.06 -30.89 28.09
CA GLY A 77 -5.11 -29.86 29.12
C GLY A 77 -5.74 -28.53 28.65
N ASN A 78 -6.72 -28.57 27.76
CA ASN A 78 -7.38 -27.39 27.16
C ASN A 78 -6.48 -26.53 26.26
N ARG A 79 -5.27 -26.97 25.93
CA ARG A 79 -4.33 -26.19 25.10
C ARG A 79 -4.92 -25.85 23.73
N GLN A 80 -5.52 -26.80 23.03
CA GLN A 80 -6.16 -26.57 21.73
C GLN A 80 -7.32 -25.58 21.82
N ARG A 81 -8.13 -25.65 22.87
CA ARG A 81 -9.23 -24.71 23.09
C ARG A 81 -8.71 -23.28 23.27
N ILE A 82 -7.62 -23.11 24.04
CA ILE A 82 -6.99 -21.80 24.27
C ILE A 82 -6.38 -21.28 22.95
N GLN A 83 -5.64 -22.13 22.23
CA GLN A 83 -5.03 -21.75 20.94
C GLN A 83 -6.08 -21.32 19.91
N ARG A 84 -7.19 -22.08 19.81
CA ARG A 84 -8.31 -21.73 18.90
C ARG A 84 -8.95 -20.40 19.29
N ARG A 85 -9.14 -20.16 20.62
CA ARG A 85 -9.69 -18.89 21.11
C ARG A 85 -8.75 -17.72 20.78
N ASN A 86 -7.45 -17.89 21.02
CA ASN A 86 -6.46 -16.87 20.70
C ASN A 86 -6.40 -16.58 19.21
N ALA A 87 -6.41 -17.59 18.36
CA ALA A 87 -6.43 -17.43 16.90
C ALA A 87 -7.70 -16.69 16.42
N ARG A 88 -8.85 -16.97 17.05
CA ARG A 88 -10.09 -16.24 16.77
C ARG A 88 -9.99 -14.76 17.12
N ILE A 89 -9.49 -14.45 18.32
CA ILE A 89 -9.29 -13.06 18.76
C ILE A 89 -8.31 -12.36 17.81
N ASN A 90 -7.23 -13.04 17.41
CA ASN A 90 -6.28 -12.50 16.45
C ASN A 90 -6.94 -12.20 15.10
N ALA A 91 -7.79 -13.08 14.59
CA ALA A 91 -8.53 -12.84 13.35
C ALA A 91 -9.50 -11.65 13.45
N GLU A 92 -10.17 -11.52 14.61
CA GLU A 92 -11.03 -10.36 14.91
C GLU A 92 -10.21 -9.05 14.97
N ASN A 93 -9.03 -9.04 15.59
CA ASN A 93 -8.14 -7.87 15.62
C ASN A 93 -7.67 -7.47 14.22
N VAL A 94 -7.17 -8.43 13.42
CA VAL A 94 -6.72 -8.15 12.04
C VAL A 94 -7.88 -7.63 11.15
N MET A 95 -9.11 -8.05 11.41
CA MET A 95 -10.29 -7.51 10.72
C MET A 95 -10.56 -6.05 11.12
N LEU A 96 -10.35 -5.69 12.40
CA LEU A 96 -10.44 -4.30 12.86
C LEU A 96 -9.34 -3.44 12.26
N ASP A 97 -8.10 -3.94 12.20
CA ASP A 97 -6.97 -3.26 11.55
C ASP A 97 -7.26 -2.99 10.06
N GLN A 98 -7.87 -3.97 9.35
CA GLN A 98 -8.31 -3.75 7.97
C GLN A 98 -9.34 -2.62 7.86
N THR A 99 -10.29 -2.58 8.81
CA THR A 99 -11.32 -1.53 8.82
C THR A 99 -10.71 -0.16 9.10
N GLU A 100 -9.72 -0.09 10.01
CA GLU A 100 -8.97 1.14 10.29
C GLU A 100 -8.22 1.64 9.07
N VAL A 101 -7.51 0.76 8.37
CA VAL A 101 -6.82 1.09 7.11
C VAL A 101 -7.80 1.61 6.06
N GLU A 102 -8.96 0.97 5.91
CA GLU A 102 -9.99 1.41 4.96
C GLU A 102 -10.53 2.80 5.29
N GLN A 103 -10.79 3.07 6.57
CA GLN A 103 -11.27 4.39 7.02
C GLN A 103 -10.20 5.46 6.86
N GLY A 104 -8.94 5.16 7.17
CA GLY A 104 -7.80 6.04 6.95
C GLY A 104 -7.68 6.44 5.48
N LEU A 105 -7.70 5.46 4.58
CA LEU A 105 -7.63 5.73 3.14
C LEU A 105 -8.80 6.58 2.61
N LYS A 106 -10.02 6.38 3.16
CA LYS A 106 -11.18 7.22 2.82
C LYS A 106 -10.99 8.67 3.26
N ALA A 107 -10.46 8.87 4.46
CA ALA A 107 -10.17 10.20 5.00
C ALA A 107 -9.07 10.90 4.18
N ASP A 108 -8.00 10.18 3.84
CA ASP A 108 -6.90 10.69 3.02
C ASP A 108 -7.38 11.07 1.62
N LEU A 109 -8.19 10.21 0.98
CA LEU A 109 -8.78 10.50 -0.33
C LEU A 109 -9.62 11.77 -0.30
N TYR A 110 -10.44 11.94 0.75
CA TYR A 110 -11.29 13.13 0.90
C TYR A 110 -10.45 14.41 1.08
N THR A 111 -9.41 14.34 1.91
CA THR A 111 -8.48 15.45 2.16
C THR A 111 -7.74 15.84 0.88
N LEU A 112 -7.22 14.86 0.14
CA LEU A 112 -6.53 15.09 -1.14
C LEU A 112 -7.47 15.68 -2.20
N TRP A 113 -8.72 15.21 -2.24
CA TRP A 113 -9.71 15.74 -3.16
C TRP A 113 -10.03 17.21 -2.87
N GLN A 114 -10.24 17.57 -1.61
CA GLN A 114 -10.44 18.96 -1.21
C GLN A 114 -9.22 19.84 -1.52
N ALA A 115 -8.02 19.33 -1.25
CA ALA A 115 -6.79 20.04 -1.59
C ALA A 115 -6.68 20.28 -3.11
N TYR A 116 -7.02 19.29 -3.92
CA TYR A 116 -7.04 19.41 -5.38
C TYR A 116 -8.03 20.47 -5.86
N GLU A 117 -9.28 20.45 -5.39
CA GLU A 117 -10.29 21.44 -5.73
C GLU A 117 -9.86 22.86 -5.32
N ASN A 118 -9.28 23.01 -4.13
CA ASN A 118 -8.77 24.29 -3.65
C ASN A 118 -7.62 24.82 -4.52
N ASN A 119 -6.67 23.94 -4.88
CA ASN A 119 -5.56 24.31 -5.77
C ASN A 119 -6.04 24.70 -7.17
N LEU A 120 -7.10 24.11 -7.70
CA LEU A 120 -7.70 24.55 -8.98
C LEU A 120 -8.25 25.97 -8.88
N GLN A 121 -8.86 26.34 -7.75
CA GLN A 121 -9.33 27.71 -7.53
C GLN A 121 -8.17 28.70 -7.43
N ILE A 122 -7.07 28.30 -6.76
CA ILE A 122 -5.84 29.11 -6.66
C ILE A 122 -5.24 29.33 -8.05
N ILE A 123 -5.16 28.31 -8.91
CA ILE A 123 -4.67 28.49 -10.30
C ILE A 123 -5.50 29.55 -11.02
N LYS A 124 -6.82 29.50 -10.90
CA LYS A 124 -7.70 30.46 -11.55
C LYS A 124 -7.44 31.89 -11.06
N LEU A 125 -7.33 32.06 -9.75
CA LEU A 125 -7.03 33.34 -9.13
C LEU A 125 -5.66 33.87 -9.56
N GLU A 126 -4.60 33.03 -9.54
CA GLU A 126 -3.25 33.46 -9.94
C GLU A 126 -3.17 33.73 -11.46
N GLN A 127 -4.01 33.11 -12.25
CA GLN A 127 -4.11 33.39 -13.68
C GLN A 127 -4.71 34.79 -13.95
N GLU A 128 -5.73 35.17 -13.16
CA GLU A 128 -6.30 36.51 -13.18
C GLU A 128 -5.29 37.57 -12.69
N ASN A 129 -4.58 37.27 -11.59
CA ASN A 129 -3.51 38.12 -11.04
C ASN A 129 -2.37 38.35 -12.04
N LEU A 130 -1.96 37.29 -12.75
CA LEU A 130 -0.92 37.41 -13.78
C LEU A 130 -1.37 38.30 -14.93
N THR A 131 -2.64 38.23 -15.34
CA THR A 131 -3.17 39.13 -16.38
C THR A 131 -3.07 40.59 -15.95
N VAL A 132 -3.52 40.92 -14.74
CA VAL A 132 -3.40 42.27 -14.17
C VAL A 132 -1.96 42.74 -14.05
N ALA A 133 -1.04 41.84 -13.63
CA ALA A 133 0.36 42.17 -13.51
C ALA A 133 1.03 42.44 -14.88
N LYS A 134 0.61 41.73 -15.93
CA LYS A 134 1.02 42.00 -17.33
C LYS A 134 0.59 43.36 -17.82
N ASP A 135 -0.71 43.66 -17.64
CA ASP A 135 -1.28 44.94 -18.05
C ASP A 135 -0.61 46.10 -17.32
N ASN A 136 -0.37 45.97 -16.02
CA ASN A 136 0.37 46.99 -15.23
C ASN A 136 1.83 47.16 -15.69
N HIS A 137 2.51 46.04 -16.02
CA HIS A 137 3.85 46.10 -16.55
C HIS A 137 3.91 46.81 -17.93
N GLU A 138 2.93 46.54 -18.81
CA GLU A 138 2.82 47.14 -20.13
C GLU A 138 2.62 48.65 -20.00
N ILE A 139 1.67 49.10 -19.17
CA ILE A 139 1.41 50.52 -18.88
C ILE A 139 2.65 51.18 -18.28
N ALA A 140 3.35 50.52 -17.35
CA ALA A 140 4.58 51.02 -16.74
C ALA A 140 5.70 51.17 -17.78
N MET A 141 5.80 50.26 -18.73
CA MET A 141 6.78 50.32 -19.82
C MET A 141 6.51 51.52 -20.75
N GLU A 142 5.23 51.72 -21.16
CA GLU A 142 4.83 52.85 -22.00
C GLU A 142 5.16 54.18 -21.31
N ARG A 143 4.79 54.34 -20.03
CA ARG A 143 5.07 55.58 -19.26
C ARG A 143 6.57 55.81 -19.06
N TYR A 144 7.35 54.76 -18.86
CA TYR A 144 8.80 54.86 -18.78
C TYR A 144 9.45 55.34 -20.08
N MET A 145 8.94 54.83 -21.24
CA MET A 145 9.39 55.26 -22.57
C MET A 145 9.05 56.73 -22.86
N LEU A 146 7.95 57.23 -22.29
CA LEU A 146 7.53 58.64 -22.39
C LEU A 146 8.30 59.58 -21.41
N GLY A 147 9.08 59.01 -20.48
CA GLY A 147 9.81 59.74 -19.44
C GLY A 147 8.97 60.10 -18.20
N ASP A 148 7.73 59.60 -18.12
CA ASP A 148 6.78 59.86 -17.03
C ASP A 148 6.90 58.91 -15.84
N LEU A 149 7.76 57.87 -15.93
CA LEU A 149 7.99 56.88 -14.87
C LEU A 149 9.48 56.74 -14.58
N SER A 150 9.84 56.59 -13.31
CA SER A 150 11.23 56.38 -12.93
C SER A 150 11.67 54.91 -13.20
N GLY A 151 13.00 54.70 -13.41
CA GLY A 151 13.53 53.37 -13.60
C GLY A 151 13.36 52.43 -12.36
N ILE A 152 13.12 53.02 -11.17
CA ILE A 152 12.83 52.23 -9.95
C ILE A 152 11.39 51.66 -10.02
N GLU A 153 10.42 52.50 -10.37
CA GLU A 153 9.02 52.11 -10.51
C GLU A 153 8.82 51.08 -11.63
N MET A 154 9.55 51.25 -12.75
CA MET A 154 9.57 50.28 -13.83
C MET A 154 10.09 48.91 -13.37
N ARG A 155 11.18 48.87 -12.58
CA ARG A 155 11.69 47.60 -12.00
C ARG A 155 10.74 46.96 -11.01
N GLU A 156 10.00 47.78 -10.26
CA GLU A 156 8.96 47.27 -9.34
C GLU A 156 7.79 46.59 -10.11
N ALA A 157 7.35 47.18 -11.21
CA ALA A 157 6.35 46.60 -12.09
C ALA A 157 6.84 45.27 -12.72
N GLN A 158 8.11 45.24 -13.16
CA GLN A 158 8.73 44.04 -13.69
C GLN A 158 8.85 42.94 -12.63
N LYS A 159 9.25 43.29 -11.40
CA LYS A 159 9.32 42.36 -10.28
C LYS A 159 7.95 41.80 -9.94
N SER A 160 6.92 42.66 -9.88
CA SER A 160 5.55 42.23 -9.63
C SER A 160 5.02 41.22 -10.68
N LEU A 161 5.40 41.42 -11.95
CA LEU A 161 5.09 40.46 -13.02
C LEU A 161 5.77 39.11 -12.80
N LEU A 162 7.09 39.09 -12.49
CA LEU A 162 7.85 37.88 -12.23
C LEU A 162 7.28 37.12 -11.00
N ASP A 163 6.97 37.85 -9.93
CA ASP A 163 6.37 37.27 -8.72
C ASP A 163 4.98 36.64 -9.04
N ALA A 164 4.19 37.25 -9.93
CA ALA A 164 2.90 36.68 -10.37
C ALA A 164 3.10 35.41 -11.23
N GLU A 165 4.11 35.38 -12.10
CA GLU A 165 4.47 34.19 -12.89
C GLU A 165 4.93 33.05 -11.99
N GLU A 166 5.76 33.32 -10.99
CA GLU A 166 6.24 32.34 -10.01
C GLU A 166 5.07 31.75 -9.20
N ARG A 167 4.13 32.59 -8.71
CA ARG A 167 2.95 32.11 -7.98
C ARG A 167 2.08 31.21 -8.84
N LEU A 168 1.82 31.56 -10.10
CA LEU A 168 1.06 30.71 -11.00
C LEU A 168 1.75 29.38 -11.27
N LEU A 169 3.06 29.38 -11.49
CA LEU A 169 3.85 28.16 -11.68
C LEU A 169 3.79 27.26 -10.45
N THR A 170 3.95 27.85 -9.26
CA THR A 170 3.85 27.13 -7.98
C THR A 170 2.45 26.55 -7.78
N ALA A 171 1.39 27.28 -8.08
CA ALA A 171 0.01 26.79 -8.00
C ALA A 171 -0.23 25.60 -8.93
N ARG A 172 0.25 25.66 -10.18
CA ARG A 172 0.20 24.54 -11.14
C ARG A 172 0.95 23.32 -10.66
N TYR A 173 2.16 23.52 -10.12
CA TYR A 173 2.97 22.44 -9.55
C TYR A 173 2.25 21.74 -8.40
N ASN A 174 1.73 22.52 -7.44
CA ASN A 174 1.01 21.96 -6.29
C ASN A 174 -0.25 21.19 -6.71
N THR A 175 -1.00 21.70 -7.71
CA THR A 175 -2.15 20.98 -8.26
C THR A 175 -1.74 19.65 -8.88
N LYS A 176 -0.62 19.63 -9.61
CA LYS A 176 -0.11 18.39 -10.22
C LYS A 176 0.35 17.38 -9.18
N LEU A 177 0.95 17.83 -8.07
CA LEU A 177 1.28 16.95 -6.94
C LEU A 177 0.04 16.32 -6.31
N CYS A 178 -1.04 17.10 -6.13
CA CYS A 178 -2.31 16.56 -5.63
C CYS A 178 -2.92 15.53 -6.60
N GLU A 179 -2.88 15.79 -7.91
CA GLU A 179 -3.36 14.86 -8.94
C GLU A 179 -2.59 13.53 -8.88
N ILE A 180 -1.25 13.57 -8.80
CA ILE A 180 -0.41 12.38 -8.69
C ILE A 180 -0.74 11.62 -7.39
N SER A 181 -0.92 12.33 -6.28
CA SER A 181 -1.29 11.71 -5.00
C SER A 181 -2.66 11.04 -5.04
N LEU A 182 -3.64 11.63 -5.74
CA LEU A 182 -4.95 11.03 -5.99
C LEU A 182 -4.86 9.77 -6.85
N LEU A 183 -4.01 9.76 -7.87
CA LEU A 183 -3.74 8.59 -8.70
C LEU A 183 -3.04 7.48 -7.90
N GLN A 184 -2.12 7.86 -7.02
CA GLN A 184 -1.44 6.91 -6.14
C GLN A 184 -2.40 6.24 -5.16
N ILE A 185 -3.25 7.02 -4.47
CA ILE A 185 -4.20 6.46 -3.50
C ILE A 185 -5.29 5.63 -4.17
N SER A 186 -5.69 5.99 -5.41
CA SER A 186 -6.64 5.20 -6.21
C SER A 186 -6.03 3.92 -6.81
N GLY A 187 -4.70 3.72 -6.71
CA GLY A 187 -4.01 2.56 -7.28
C GLY A 187 -3.76 2.64 -8.80
N ASN A 188 -3.98 3.80 -9.43
CA ASN A 188 -3.87 3.98 -10.88
C ASN A 188 -2.59 4.70 -11.33
N ILE A 189 -1.58 4.77 -10.49
CA ILE A 189 -0.33 5.49 -10.82
C ILE A 189 0.39 4.89 -12.04
N SER A 190 0.24 3.59 -12.30
CA SER A 190 0.83 2.93 -13.47
C SER A 190 0.23 3.41 -14.80
N ALA A 191 -1.02 3.84 -14.82
CA ALA A 191 -1.67 4.40 -16.00
C ALA A 191 -1.12 5.80 -16.37
N TYR A 192 -0.50 6.49 -15.43
CA TYR A 192 0.12 7.79 -15.63
C TYR A 192 1.55 7.70 -16.22
N LEU A 193 2.21 6.56 -16.07
CA LEU A 193 3.58 6.33 -16.51
C LEU A 193 3.67 5.74 -17.94
N GLN A 194 2.53 5.45 -18.55
CA GLN A 194 2.41 5.00 -19.96
C GLN A 194 2.03 6.18 -20.86
#